data_9b985c1d608f4e54a9aed3ff1a7490bb
#
_entry.id   9b985c1d608f4e54a9aed3ff1a7490bb
#
_cell.length_a   1.000
_cell.length_b   1.000
_cell.length_c   1.000
_cell.angle_alpha   90.00
_cell.angle_beta   90.00
_cell.angle_gamma   90.00
#
_symmetry.space_group_name_H-M   'P 1'
#
loop_
_entity.id
_entity.type
_entity.pdbx_description
1 polymer ?
#
loop_
_entity_poly.entity_id
_entity_poly.type
_entity_poly.pdbx_seq_one_letter_code
_entity_poly.pdbx_strand_id
1 'polypeptide(L)'
;MARAATALVAGSLVASLSGCTLWSGVGDDADEPTREQPGPTLASGPPPAGWQDVRSPTGLVYSVPPGWEVGDPFGVDHDAGDPGSDWGSGYVTTANAIADRGYCRLGGLSFRTLVGISATALPGEARAQAESASRAMADSIDRRFTQAGADVPVPDARSIGVSGVPAWYVSLRGEVRPPRNDCTPPTIRFDTIAVSTRGPDGAPASLVFVLMSDEGEAGVQPTETIDAVVASLRYDISV
;
A
#
# COMPACT_ATOMS: atom_id res chain seq x y z
N MET A 1 -37.73 -44.50 9.53
CA MET A 1 -39.13 -44.04 9.60
C MET A 1 -39.14 -42.67 8.97
N ALA A 2 -39.40 -42.56 7.67
CA ALA A 2 -40.61 -42.16 6.96
C ALA A 2 -41.17 -40.84 7.50
N ARG A 3 -41.24 -39.75 6.70
CA ARG A 3 -42.16 -39.55 5.61
C ARG A 3 -41.83 -38.34 4.75
N ALA A 4 -41.96 -38.51 3.46
CA ALA A 4 -42.03 -37.50 2.43
C ALA A 4 -43.35 -36.69 2.51
N ALA A 5 -43.30 -35.44 2.01
CA ALA A 5 -44.51 -34.76 1.52
C ALA A 5 -44.14 -33.89 0.31
N THR A 6 -44.60 -34.36 -0.82
CA THR A 6 -44.65 -33.72 -2.13
C THR A 6 -45.88 -32.80 -2.17
N ALA A 7 -45.74 -31.58 -2.68
CA ALA A 7 -46.87 -30.77 -3.13
C ALA A 7 -46.54 -30.12 -4.47
N LEU A 8 -47.18 -30.66 -5.51
CA LEU A 8 -47.35 -30.09 -6.84
C LEU A 8 -48.49 -29.06 -6.78
N VAL A 9 -48.30 -27.87 -7.34
CA VAL A 9 -49.40 -27.02 -7.81
C VAL A 9 -49.05 -26.54 -9.22
N ALA A 10 -49.90 -26.94 -10.13
CA ALA A 10 -49.91 -26.52 -11.52
C ALA A 10 -50.91 -25.36 -11.72
N GLY A 11 -50.72 -24.60 -12.78
CA GLY A 11 -51.75 -23.77 -13.42
C GLY A 11 -51.47 -22.28 -13.36
N SER A 12 -51.28 -21.56 -14.43
CA SER A 12 -52.15 -21.25 -15.53
C SER A 12 -51.43 -20.36 -16.55
N LEU A 13 -51.53 -20.70 -17.80
CA LEU A 13 -51.26 -19.85 -18.95
C LEU A 13 -52.32 -18.73 -19.03
N VAL A 14 -51.88 -17.48 -19.21
CA VAL A 14 -52.68 -16.43 -19.84
C VAL A 14 -51.84 -15.78 -20.91
N ALA A 15 -52.18 -16.04 -22.13
CA ALA A 15 -51.72 -15.31 -23.30
C ALA A 15 -52.54 -14.02 -23.43
N SER A 16 -51.90 -12.87 -23.59
CA SER A 16 -52.55 -11.67 -24.09
C SER A 16 -51.63 -10.95 -25.07
N LEU A 17 -52.16 -10.80 -26.24
CA LEU A 17 -51.59 -10.19 -27.44
C LEU A 17 -51.60 -8.67 -27.39
N SER A 18 -50.66 -8.10 -28.12
CA SER A 18 -50.75 -6.82 -28.86
C SER A 18 -50.53 -5.52 -28.13
N GLY A 19 -49.39 -4.91 -28.45
CA GLY A 19 -49.13 -3.52 -28.23
C GLY A 19 -47.79 -3.13 -28.86
N CYS A 20 -47.77 -2.91 -30.19
CA CYS A 20 -46.67 -2.16 -30.83
C CYS A 20 -46.69 -0.73 -30.31
N THR A 21 -45.83 -0.38 -29.41
CA THR A 21 -45.45 0.98 -29.21
C THR A 21 -44.01 1.16 -29.67
N LEU A 22 -43.87 1.94 -30.72
CA LEU A 22 -42.61 2.58 -31.13
C LEU A 22 -42.06 3.33 -29.93
N TRP A 23 -41.14 2.73 -29.22
CA TRP A 23 -40.35 3.45 -28.23
C TRP A 23 -39.00 3.81 -28.86
N SER A 24 -38.96 5.08 -29.29
CA SER A 24 -37.74 5.76 -29.69
C SER A 24 -36.70 5.64 -28.61
N GLY A 25 -35.51 5.25 -29.00
CA GLY A 25 -34.25 5.25 -28.33
C GLY A 25 -34.13 6.05 -27.04
N VAL A 26 -34.18 5.35 -25.94
CA VAL A 26 -33.36 5.69 -24.78
C VAL A 26 -32.16 4.75 -24.88
N GLY A 27 -31.04 5.32 -25.26
CA GLY A 27 -29.77 4.62 -25.20
C GLY A 27 -29.58 4.16 -23.76
N ASP A 28 -29.55 2.84 -23.55
CA ASP A 28 -28.85 2.28 -22.40
C ASP A 28 -27.38 2.64 -22.58
N ASP A 29 -27.02 3.84 -22.10
CA ASP A 29 -25.65 4.13 -21.69
C ASP A 29 -25.38 3.14 -20.53
N ALA A 30 -25.06 1.90 -20.89
CA ALA A 30 -24.38 1.01 -20.00
C ALA A 30 -23.15 1.79 -19.54
N ASP A 31 -23.13 2.21 -18.29
CA ASP A 31 -21.98 2.81 -17.63
C ASP A 31 -20.79 1.90 -17.88
N GLU A 32 -20.07 2.18 -18.97
CA GLU A 32 -18.77 1.60 -19.22
C GLU A 32 -17.93 2.01 -18.03
N PRO A 33 -17.39 1.05 -17.24
CA PRO A 33 -16.66 1.39 -16.04
C PRO A 33 -15.56 2.38 -16.45
N THR A 34 -15.68 3.60 -15.98
CA THR A 34 -14.76 4.70 -16.28
C THR A 34 -13.37 4.19 -15.94
N ARG A 35 -12.58 3.88 -16.97
CA ARG A 35 -11.19 3.50 -16.78
C ARG A 35 -10.51 4.67 -16.12
N GLU A 36 -10.20 4.50 -14.84
CA GLU A 36 -9.49 5.50 -14.05
C GLU A 36 -8.17 5.81 -14.78
N GLN A 37 -8.06 7.03 -15.31
CA GLN A 37 -6.83 7.45 -15.97
C GLN A 37 -5.74 7.61 -14.92
N PRO A 38 -4.53 7.10 -15.17
CA PRO A 38 -3.41 7.34 -14.27
C PRO A 38 -3.26 8.85 -14.03
N GLY A 39 -3.14 9.24 -12.77
CA GLY A 39 -2.77 10.58 -12.38
C GLY A 39 -1.36 10.94 -12.89
N PRO A 40 -0.83 12.11 -12.54
CA PRO A 40 0.51 12.50 -12.92
C PRO A 40 1.50 11.42 -12.52
N THR A 41 2.33 10.99 -13.47
CA THR A 41 3.38 10.00 -13.23
C THR A 41 4.31 10.50 -12.13
N LEU A 42 4.63 9.65 -11.15
CA LEU A 42 5.78 9.90 -10.30
C LEU A 42 6.95 10.22 -11.24
N ALA A 43 7.61 11.34 -11.01
CA ALA A 43 8.75 11.74 -11.82
C ALA A 43 9.86 10.67 -11.69
N SER A 44 9.71 9.59 -12.43
CA SER A 44 10.67 8.51 -12.48
C SER A 44 11.82 8.92 -13.40
N GLY A 45 12.72 9.72 -12.84
CA GLY A 45 14.05 9.88 -13.43
C GLY A 45 14.86 8.60 -13.21
N PRO A 46 15.94 8.37 -13.99
CA PRO A 46 16.89 7.33 -13.67
C PRO A 46 17.41 7.57 -12.24
N PRO A 47 17.56 6.50 -11.43
CA PRO A 47 18.11 6.65 -10.09
C PRO A 47 19.51 7.30 -10.17
N PRO A 48 19.94 8.03 -9.14
CA PRO A 48 21.29 8.60 -9.08
C PRO A 48 22.35 7.51 -9.34
N ALA A 49 23.45 7.91 -9.97
CA ALA A 49 24.55 6.97 -10.27
C ALA A 49 25.06 6.28 -9.00
N GLY A 50 25.28 4.99 -9.06
CA GLY A 50 25.78 4.18 -7.95
C GLY A 50 24.69 3.66 -7.00
N TRP A 51 23.43 4.00 -7.20
CA TRP A 51 22.35 3.40 -6.45
C TRP A 51 22.13 1.94 -6.86
N GLN A 52 21.67 1.13 -5.92
CA GLN A 52 21.36 -0.28 -6.12
C GLN A 52 19.86 -0.52 -6.29
N ASP A 53 19.51 -1.37 -7.26
CA ASP A 53 18.12 -1.78 -7.48
C ASP A 53 17.72 -2.87 -6.47
N VAL A 54 16.55 -2.69 -5.90
CA VAL A 54 15.87 -3.67 -5.05
C VAL A 54 14.65 -4.19 -5.80
N ARG A 55 14.64 -5.49 -6.10
CA ARG A 55 13.65 -6.13 -6.97
C ARG A 55 12.73 -7.03 -6.17
N SER A 56 11.44 -6.81 -6.28
CA SER A 56 10.44 -7.71 -5.74
C SER A 56 10.13 -8.84 -6.74
N PRO A 57 9.83 -10.06 -6.26
CA PRO A 57 9.31 -11.13 -7.10
C PRO A 57 8.01 -10.77 -7.83
N THR A 58 7.32 -9.73 -7.38
CA THR A 58 6.06 -9.25 -7.97
C THR A 58 6.26 -8.27 -9.13
N GLY A 59 7.51 -7.95 -9.50
CA GLY A 59 7.84 -7.05 -10.62
C GLY A 59 8.00 -5.59 -10.26
N LEU A 60 7.70 -5.17 -9.01
CA LEU A 60 8.05 -3.82 -8.56
C LEU A 60 9.54 -3.73 -8.23
N VAL A 61 10.13 -2.62 -8.61
CA VAL A 61 11.55 -2.31 -8.39
C VAL A 61 11.66 -0.88 -7.86
N TYR A 62 12.53 -0.67 -6.89
CA TYR A 62 12.95 0.65 -6.46
C TYR A 62 14.47 0.68 -6.30
N SER A 63 15.04 1.86 -6.12
CA SER A 63 16.50 2.00 -5.98
C SER A 63 16.82 2.71 -4.67
N VAL A 64 17.91 2.31 -4.04
CA VAL A 64 18.39 2.87 -2.77
C VAL A 64 19.86 3.28 -2.86
N PRO A 65 20.32 4.24 -2.04
CA PRO A 65 21.71 4.64 -1.98
C PRO A 65 22.67 3.48 -1.69
N PRO A 66 23.93 3.58 -2.08
CA PRO A 66 24.96 2.66 -1.63
C PRO A 66 25.09 2.71 -0.10
N GLY A 67 25.31 1.54 0.51
CA GLY A 67 25.44 1.42 1.97
C GLY A 67 24.14 1.08 2.70
N TRP A 68 23.00 1.14 2.04
CA TRP A 68 21.79 0.53 2.60
C TRP A 68 21.89 -0.98 2.57
N GLU A 69 21.42 -1.64 3.62
CA GLU A 69 21.32 -3.09 3.66
C GLU A 69 20.10 -3.54 2.86
N VAL A 70 20.34 -4.34 1.81
CA VAL A 70 19.29 -4.92 0.96
C VAL A 70 19.24 -6.41 1.21
N GLY A 71 18.07 -6.96 1.40
CA GLY A 71 17.88 -8.42 1.52
C GLY A 71 16.51 -8.80 2.06
N ASP A 72 16.23 -10.10 1.94
CA ASP A 72 15.04 -10.74 2.50
C ASP A 72 15.17 -11.22 3.98
N PRO A 73 16.29 -11.04 4.72
CA PRO A 73 16.38 -11.59 6.05
C PRO A 73 15.35 -11.01 7.03
N PHE A 74 14.56 -10.09 6.55
CA PHE A 74 13.50 -9.44 7.30
C PHE A 74 12.16 -9.73 6.63
N GLY A 75 11.72 -10.96 6.69
CA GLY A 75 10.30 -11.16 6.78
C GLY A 75 9.87 -10.34 8.00
N VAL A 76 9.66 -9.05 7.83
CA VAL A 76 8.95 -8.26 8.82
C VAL A 76 7.55 -8.81 8.73
N ASP A 77 7.35 -9.87 9.51
CA ASP A 77 6.05 -10.49 9.67
C ASP A 77 5.21 -9.44 10.39
N HIS A 78 4.43 -8.73 9.61
CA HIS A 78 3.48 -7.76 10.11
C HIS A 78 2.21 -8.49 10.56
N ASP A 79 2.37 -9.62 11.23
CA ASP A 79 1.27 -10.36 11.80
C ASP A 79 0.47 -9.44 12.71
N ALA A 80 -0.76 -9.14 12.29
CA ALA A 80 -1.72 -8.32 13.02
C ALA A 80 -2.08 -8.90 14.42
N GLY A 81 -1.47 -10.01 14.81
CA GLY A 81 -1.69 -10.72 16.05
C GLY A 81 -0.51 -10.78 17.00
N ASP A 82 0.70 -10.41 16.59
CA ASP A 82 1.84 -10.38 17.48
C ASP A 82 1.93 -9.02 18.19
N PRO A 83 1.78 -8.95 19.52
CA PRO A 83 1.91 -7.70 20.28
C PRO A 83 3.29 -7.03 20.14
N GLY A 84 4.28 -7.73 19.57
CA GLY A 84 5.61 -7.21 19.27
C GLY A 84 5.81 -6.74 17.84
N SER A 85 4.95 -7.13 16.89
CA SER A 85 4.99 -6.72 15.49
C SER A 85 4.05 -5.53 15.24
N ASP A 86 4.35 -4.42 15.84
CA ASP A 86 3.49 -3.23 15.84
C ASP A 86 3.36 -2.50 14.49
N TRP A 87 3.80 -3.09 13.41
CA TRP A 87 3.65 -2.55 12.06
C TRP A 87 2.33 -2.91 11.39
N GLY A 88 1.34 -3.27 12.15
CA GLY A 88 -0.09 -3.47 11.96
C GLY A 88 -0.75 -3.41 10.59
N SER A 89 0.00 -3.53 9.50
CA SER A 89 -0.55 -3.51 8.13
C SER A 89 -1.18 -4.84 7.72
N GLY A 90 -0.92 -5.92 8.46
CA GLY A 90 -1.47 -7.24 8.16
C GLY A 90 -0.92 -7.89 6.89
N TYR A 91 0.20 -7.42 6.35
CA TYR A 91 0.86 -8.02 5.19
C TYR A 91 2.37 -8.15 5.40
N VAL A 92 2.96 -9.16 4.75
CA VAL A 92 4.40 -9.40 4.74
C VAL A 92 5.04 -8.61 3.62
N THR A 93 6.17 -7.94 3.91
CA THR A 93 6.98 -7.30 2.88
C THR A 93 8.15 -8.18 2.46
N THR A 94 8.55 -8.04 1.21
CA THR A 94 9.75 -8.61 0.60
C THR A 94 10.51 -7.49 -0.10
N ALA A 95 11.67 -7.80 -0.66
CA ALA A 95 12.51 -6.79 -1.29
C ALA A 95 12.72 -5.61 -0.34
N ASN A 96 13.18 -5.91 0.86
CA ASN A 96 13.37 -4.91 1.91
C ASN A 96 14.73 -4.23 1.77
N ALA A 97 14.79 -2.94 2.15
CA ALA A 97 16.02 -2.19 2.32
C ALA A 97 15.97 -1.38 3.62
N ILE A 98 17.09 -1.34 4.33
CA ILE A 98 17.22 -0.68 5.62
C ILE A 98 18.40 0.26 5.61
N ALA A 99 18.21 1.47 6.16
CA ALA A 99 19.30 2.38 6.48
C ALA A 99 19.49 2.50 7.98
N ASP A 100 20.74 2.75 8.37
CA ASP A 100 21.15 3.06 9.75
C ASP A 100 20.74 2.00 10.77
N ARG A 101 20.98 0.73 10.41
CA ARG A 101 20.76 -0.40 11.33
C ARG A 101 21.60 -0.24 12.60
N GLY A 102 20.98 -0.53 13.73
CA GLY A 102 21.67 -0.53 15.02
C GLY A 102 21.99 0.87 15.56
N TYR A 103 21.35 1.92 15.05
CA TYR A 103 21.55 3.28 15.53
C TYR A 103 21.19 3.44 17.02
N CYS A 104 20.25 2.65 17.50
CA CYS A 104 19.80 2.65 18.87
C CYS A 104 20.50 1.57 19.69
N ARG A 105 21.12 1.97 20.82
CA ARG A 105 21.85 1.06 21.70
C ARG A 105 20.98 0.33 22.72
N LEU A 106 19.70 0.62 22.80
CA LEU A 106 18.77 0.05 23.77
C LEU A 106 18.37 -1.40 23.49
N GLY A 107 18.97 -2.02 22.47
CA GLY A 107 18.75 -3.41 22.11
C GLY A 107 17.68 -3.60 21.02
N GLY A 108 17.72 -4.76 20.37
CA GLY A 108 16.77 -5.09 19.31
C GLY A 108 17.18 -4.62 17.92
N LEU A 109 16.30 -4.87 16.98
CA LEU A 109 16.46 -4.45 15.59
C LEU A 109 16.03 -2.99 15.47
N SER A 110 16.99 -2.07 15.47
CA SER A 110 16.71 -0.66 15.23
C SER A 110 17.19 -0.22 13.86
N PHE A 111 16.44 0.63 13.21
CA PHE A 111 16.76 1.24 11.91
C PHE A 111 16.05 2.58 11.81
N ARG A 112 16.61 3.53 11.07
CA ARG A 112 16.01 4.86 10.84
C ARG A 112 15.15 4.91 9.60
N THR A 113 15.42 4.04 8.64
CA THR A 113 14.61 3.93 7.43
C THR A 113 14.41 2.46 7.06
N LEU A 114 13.18 2.12 6.72
CA LEU A 114 12.79 0.83 6.18
C LEU A 114 11.96 1.04 4.92
N VAL A 115 12.27 0.28 3.90
CA VAL A 115 11.48 0.21 2.66
C VAL A 115 11.14 -1.25 2.38
N GLY A 116 9.96 -1.50 1.84
CA GLY A 116 9.54 -2.85 1.43
C GLY A 116 8.40 -2.84 0.44
N ILE A 117 8.17 -3.99 -0.17
CA ILE A 117 7.07 -4.22 -1.12
C ILE A 117 6.29 -5.43 -0.61
N SER A 118 4.95 -5.39 -0.69
CA SER A 118 4.13 -6.55 -0.33
C SER A 118 4.58 -7.81 -1.07
N ALA A 119 4.73 -8.92 -0.34
CA ALA A 119 5.24 -10.19 -0.88
C ALA A 119 4.32 -10.78 -1.96
N THR A 120 3.03 -10.46 -1.88
CA THR A 120 1.99 -10.88 -2.82
C THR A 120 1.09 -9.70 -3.17
N ALA A 121 0.33 -9.84 -4.24
CA ALA A 121 -0.75 -8.91 -4.52
C ALA A 121 -1.85 -9.04 -3.45
N LEU A 122 -2.22 -7.90 -2.87
CA LEU A 122 -3.29 -7.82 -1.87
C LEU A 122 -4.64 -7.65 -2.57
N PRO A 123 -5.69 -8.33 -2.14
CA PRO A 123 -7.01 -8.19 -2.74
C PRO A 123 -7.58 -6.78 -2.52
N GLY A 124 -8.27 -6.24 -3.52
CA GLY A 124 -8.95 -4.95 -3.47
C GLY A 124 -8.30 -3.84 -4.29
N GLU A 125 -9.01 -2.72 -4.35
CA GLU A 125 -8.61 -1.55 -5.13
C GLU A 125 -7.40 -0.86 -4.53
N ALA A 126 -6.51 -0.35 -5.38
CA ALA A 126 -5.25 0.27 -4.96
C ALA A 126 -5.46 1.48 -4.05
N ARG A 127 -6.49 2.30 -4.29
CA ARG A 127 -6.82 3.42 -3.42
C ARG A 127 -7.11 2.95 -2.00
N ALA A 128 -7.98 1.96 -1.86
CA ALA A 128 -8.36 1.42 -0.55
C ALA A 128 -7.16 0.80 0.19
N GLN A 129 -6.26 0.14 -0.55
CA GLN A 129 -5.04 -0.44 0.03
C GLN A 129 -4.06 0.63 0.50
N ALA A 130 -3.83 1.69 -0.28
CA ALA A 130 -2.99 2.81 0.13
C ALA A 130 -3.51 3.50 1.39
N GLU A 131 -4.81 3.78 1.45
CA GLU A 131 -5.46 4.40 2.61
C GLU A 131 -5.44 3.47 3.83
N SER A 132 -5.68 2.17 3.65
CA SER A 132 -5.68 1.18 4.75
C SER A 132 -4.31 1.03 5.37
N ALA A 133 -3.26 0.87 4.57
CA ALA A 133 -1.88 0.76 5.04
C ALA A 133 -1.44 2.04 5.79
N SER A 134 -1.82 3.21 5.27
CA SER A 134 -1.50 4.49 5.90
C SER A 134 -2.23 4.69 7.22
N ARG A 135 -3.50 4.29 7.34
CA ARG A 135 -4.24 4.33 8.62
C ARG A 135 -3.61 3.38 9.65
N ALA A 136 -3.29 2.15 9.24
CA ALA A 136 -2.64 1.19 10.15
C ALA A 136 -1.31 1.74 10.68
N MET A 137 -0.54 2.46 9.84
CA MET A 137 0.68 3.11 10.28
C MET A 137 0.41 4.30 11.20
N ALA A 138 -0.57 5.17 10.89
CA ALA A 138 -0.97 6.27 11.75
C ALA A 138 -1.36 5.76 13.14
N ASP A 139 -2.18 4.72 13.21
CA ASP A 139 -2.58 4.05 14.45
C ASP A 139 -1.38 3.46 15.21
N SER A 140 -0.40 2.91 14.48
CA SER A 140 0.82 2.35 15.07
C SER A 140 1.69 3.46 15.68
N ILE A 141 1.88 4.56 14.97
CA ILE A 141 2.61 5.74 15.47
C ILE A 141 1.92 6.29 16.70
N ASP A 142 0.58 6.43 16.67
CA ASP A 142 -0.20 6.90 17.80
C ASP A 142 0.01 6.02 19.04
N ARG A 143 -0.19 4.72 18.91
CA ARG A 143 -0.04 3.78 20.03
C ARG A 143 1.36 3.76 20.64
N ARG A 144 2.41 3.87 19.81
CA ARG A 144 3.80 3.74 20.27
C ARG A 144 4.39 5.02 20.85
N PHE A 145 4.06 6.15 20.27
CA PHE A 145 4.83 7.36 20.48
C PHE A 145 4.04 8.51 21.08
N THR A 146 2.73 8.42 21.14
CA THR A 146 1.94 9.58 21.56
C THR A 146 1.32 9.45 22.95
N GLN A 147 1.31 8.30 23.61
CA GLN A 147 0.74 8.01 24.95
C GLN A 147 -0.63 8.67 25.27
N ALA A 148 -1.18 9.45 24.39
CA ALA A 148 -2.31 10.34 24.61
C ALA A 148 -3.32 10.39 23.47
N GLY A 149 -3.32 9.42 22.54
CA GLY A 149 -4.31 9.38 21.46
C GLY A 149 -4.24 10.65 20.59
N ALA A 150 -3.06 11.02 20.15
CA ALA A 150 -2.95 12.05 19.13
C ALA A 150 -3.34 11.43 17.80
N ASP A 151 -4.43 11.92 17.26
CA ASP A 151 -4.92 11.56 15.94
C ASP A 151 -3.87 11.97 14.89
N VAL A 152 -3.15 11.01 14.34
CA VAL A 152 -2.22 11.26 13.23
C VAL A 152 -3.05 11.40 11.96
N PRO A 153 -3.16 12.59 11.37
CA PRO A 153 -4.02 12.79 10.23
C PRO A 153 -3.48 11.99 9.03
N VAL A 154 -4.34 11.17 8.43
CA VAL A 154 -4.04 10.47 7.18
C VAL A 154 -4.56 11.32 6.02
N PRO A 155 -3.68 11.85 5.17
CA PRO A 155 -4.10 12.60 3.98
C PRO A 155 -4.88 11.72 3.01
N ASP A 156 -5.71 12.36 2.17
CA ASP A 156 -6.38 11.67 1.07
C ASP A 156 -5.35 11.06 0.11
N ALA A 157 -5.66 9.85 -0.36
CA ALA A 157 -4.85 9.22 -1.39
C ALA A 157 -4.95 9.99 -2.70
N ARG A 158 -3.81 10.26 -3.34
CA ARG A 158 -3.75 10.91 -4.65
C ARG A 158 -3.44 9.90 -5.75
N SER A 159 -4.11 10.03 -6.87
CA SER A 159 -3.85 9.21 -8.06
C SER A 159 -2.51 9.58 -8.68
N ILE A 160 -1.71 8.57 -9.03
CA ILE A 160 -0.40 8.69 -9.71
C ILE A 160 -0.24 7.58 -10.74
N GLY A 161 0.81 7.64 -11.55
CA GLY A 161 1.25 6.55 -12.42
C GLY A 161 2.62 6.00 -11.99
N VAL A 162 2.76 4.68 -11.95
CA VAL A 162 4.05 3.98 -11.77
C VAL A 162 4.34 3.20 -13.05
N SER A 163 5.33 3.63 -13.85
CA SER A 163 5.61 3.07 -15.18
C SER A 163 4.37 2.96 -16.08
N GLY A 164 3.44 3.94 -16.00
CA GLY A 164 2.19 3.94 -16.76
C GLY A 164 1.08 3.07 -16.17
N VAL A 165 1.32 2.36 -15.07
CA VAL A 165 0.28 1.62 -14.34
C VAL A 165 -0.39 2.54 -13.34
N PRO A 166 -1.75 2.56 -13.24
CA PRO A 166 -2.45 3.33 -12.24
C PRO A 166 -2.03 2.94 -10.82
N ALA A 167 -1.81 3.94 -9.99
CA ALA A 167 -1.41 3.75 -8.60
C ALA A 167 -1.97 4.87 -7.71
N TRP A 168 -1.96 4.65 -6.40
CA TRP A 168 -2.39 5.60 -5.40
C TRP A 168 -1.31 5.81 -4.36
N TYR A 169 -1.10 7.06 -3.99
CA TYR A 169 -0.05 7.48 -3.08
C TYR A 169 -0.60 8.23 -1.88
N VAL A 170 -0.16 7.85 -0.70
CA VAL A 170 -0.37 8.57 0.56
C VAL A 170 0.99 8.83 1.18
N SER A 171 1.22 10.05 1.66
CA SER A 171 2.39 10.38 2.49
C SER A 171 1.90 11.03 3.77
N LEU A 172 2.21 10.46 4.91
CA LEU A 172 1.88 11.02 6.21
C LEU A 172 3.14 11.34 7.02
N ARG A 173 3.00 12.26 7.96
CA ARG A 173 4.00 12.55 8.98
C ARG A 173 3.36 12.56 10.34
N GLY A 174 3.94 11.80 11.27
CA GLY A 174 3.53 11.77 12.66
C GLY A 174 4.56 12.46 13.55
N GLU A 175 4.15 13.46 14.33
CA GLU A 175 5.00 14.07 15.34
C GLU A 175 5.04 13.19 16.58
N VAL A 176 6.24 12.87 17.03
CA VAL A 176 6.47 12.10 18.25
C VAL A 176 6.58 13.02 19.44
N ARG A 177 5.66 12.91 20.39
CA ARG A 177 5.61 13.77 21.58
C ARG A 177 6.60 13.34 22.66
N PRO A 178 7.13 14.29 23.46
CA PRO A 178 7.91 13.97 24.65
C PRO A 178 7.13 13.16 25.69
N PRO A 179 7.79 12.33 26.54
CA PRO A 179 9.24 12.19 26.61
C PRO A 179 9.78 11.29 25.50
N ARG A 180 10.84 11.78 24.82
CA ARG A 180 11.59 11.01 23.82
C ARG A 180 12.89 10.52 24.44
N ASN A 181 13.33 9.35 24.06
CA ASN A 181 14.69 8.89 24.35
C ASN A 181 15.59 9.09 23.13
N ASP A 182 16.88 8.80 23.25
CA ASP A 182 17.87 8.96 22.18
C ASP A 182 17.60 8.09 20.93
N CYS A 183 16.61 7.19 21.01
CA CYS A 183 16.23 6.29 19.94
C CYS A 183 14.87 6.64 19.32
N THR A 184 14.26 7.75 19.74
CA THR A 184 12.93 8.13 19.30
C THR A 184 13.02 9.41 18.46
N PRO A 185 12.71 9.37 17.17
CA PRO A 185 12.80 10.55 16.31
C PRO A 185 11.74 11.59 16.70
N PRO A 186 11.96 12.87 16.38
CA PRO A 186 10.94 13.90 16.58
C PRO A 186 9.74 13.75 15.63
N THR A 187 9.98 13.22 14.45
CA THR A 187 8.95 12.99 13.41
C THR A 187 9.24 11.68 12.70
N ILE A 188 8.19 10.97 12.34
CA ILE A 188 8.23 9.79 11.48
C ILE A 188 7.47 10.11 10.20
N ARG A 189 8.11 9.90 9.06
CA ARG A 189 7.49 9.94 7.74
C ARG A 189 7.12 8.52 7.32
N PHE A 190 5.94 8.37 6.70
CA PHE A 190 5.50 7.12 6.10
C PHE A 190 4.89 7.39 4.71
N ASP A 191 5.42 6.72 3.71
CA ASP A 191 4.95 6.76 2.34
C ASP A 191 4.38 5.41 1.94
N THR A 192 3.19 5.41 1.36
CA THR A 192 2.53 4.22 0.81
C THR A 192 2.18 4.46 -0.64
N ILE A 193 2.57 3.55 -1.52
CA ILE A 193 2.13 3.53 -2.91
C ILE A 193 1.51 2.17 -3.20
N ALA A 194 0.24 2.16 -3.56
CA ALA A 194 -0.44 0.95 -4.01
C ALA A 194 -0.60 1.00 -5.54
N VAL A 195 -0.02 0.02 -6.22
CA VAL A 195 -0.03 -0.13 -7.68
C VAL A 195 -1.12 -1.10 -8.06
N SER A 196 -2.02 -0.70 -8.94
CA SER A 196 -3.14 -1.53 -9.40
C SER A 196 -2.64 -2.76 -10.16
N THR A 197 -3.18 -3.92 -9.83
CA THR A 197 -2.90 -5.18 -10.52
C THR A 197 -4.15 -6.07 -10.51
N ARG A 198 -4.00 -7.32 -10.88
CA ARG A 198 -5.06 -8.32 -10.79
C ARG A 198 -4.60 -9.53 -9.99
N GLY A 199 -5.51 -10.07 -9.20
CA GLY A 199 -5.32 -11.33 -8.52
C GLY A 199 -5.35 -12.53 -9.50
N PRO A 200 -5.05 -13.73 -9.00
CA PRO A 200 -5.07 -14.96 -9.82
C PRO A 200 -6.44 -15.28 -10.44
N ASP A 201 -7.52 -14.81 -9.82
CA ASP A 201 -8.91 -14.93 -10.26
C ASP A 201 -9.35 -13.79 -11.19
N GLY A 202 -8.45 -12.86 -11.52
CA GLY A 202 -8.73 -11.67 -12.32
C GLY A 202 -9.41 -10.52 -11.54
N ALA A 203 -9.71 -10.70 -10.26
CA ALA A 203 -10.26 -9.64 -9.42
C ALA A 203 -9.28 -8.49 -9.20
N PRO A 204 -9.76 -7.28 -8.86
CA PRO A 204 -8.88 -6.18 -8.47
C PRO A 204 -7.94 -6.57 -7.34
N ALA A 205 -6.67 -6.24 -7.50
CA ALA A 205 -5.63 -6.45 -6.51
C ALA A 205 -4.60 -5.33 -6.59
N SER A 206 -3.71 -5.25 -5.62
CA SER A 206 -2.71 -4.19 -5.53
C SER A 206 -1.38 -4.71 -5.00
N LEU A 207 -0.29 -4.19 -5.52
CA LEU A 207 1.03 -4.34 -4.95
C LEU A 207 1.34 -3.07 -4.14
N VAL A 208 1.75 -3.24 -2.89
CA VAL A 208 1.95 -2.12 -1.98
C VAL A 208 3.43 -1.94 -1.68
N PHE A 209 3.95 -0.77 -2.03
CA PHE A 209 5.25 -0.26 -1.60
C PHE A 209 5.05 0.57 -0.34
N VAL A 210 5.89 0.38 0.65
CA VAL A 210 5.92 1.16 1.88
C VAL A 210 7.33 1.65 2.16
N LEU A 211 7.41 2.88 2.65
CA LEU A 211 8.63 3.47 3.16
C LEU A 211 8.33 4.14 4.49
N MET A 212 9.13 3.85 5.50
CA MET A 212 9.14 4.58 6.76
C MET A 212 10.51 5.19 6.97
N SER A 213 10.56 6.42 7.45
CA SER A 213 11.81 7.11 7.75
C SER A 213 11.65 8.03 8.95
N ASP A 214 12.66 8.02 9.83
CA ASP A 214 12.84 9.03 10.85
C ASP A 214 13.16 10.38 10.21
N GLU A 215 12.64 11.47 10.76
CA GLU A 215 12.90 12.84 10.32
C GLU A 215 13.22 13.76 11.52
N GLY A 216 13.90 14.86 11.24
CA GLY A 216 14.02 15.98 12.17
C GLY A 216 15.16 15.87 13.17
N GLU A 217 16.08 14.93 13.03
CA GLU A 217 17.28 14.83 13.87
C GLU A 217 18.57 14.60 13.07
N ALA A 218 19.71 14.70 13.72
CA ALA A 218 21.00 14.45 13.09
C ALA A 218 21.20 12.97 12.76
N GLY A 219 21.77 12.68 11.59
CA GLY A 219 22.09 11.33 11.15
C GLY A 219 20.92 10.56 10.54
N VAL A 220 19.74 11.17 10.36
CA VAL A 220 18.68 10.61 9.52
C VAL A 220 18.99 10.81 8.04
N GLN A 221 18.34 10.03 7.20
CA GLN A 221 18.47 10.20 5.75
C GLN A 221 17.89 11.57 5.32
N PRO A 222 18.58 12.31 4.43
CA PRO A 222 18.05 13.55 3.89
C PRO A 222 16.69 13.36 3.22
N THR A 223 15.79 14.31 3.37
CA THR A 223 14.44 14.25 2.76
C THR A 223 14.52 14.03 1.24
N GLU A 224 15.49 14.66 0.56
CA GLU A 224 15.71 14.52 -0.88
C GLU A 224 16.12 13.08 -1.25
N THR A 225 16.86 12.40 -0.37
CA THR A 225 17.20 10.98 -0.55
C THR A 225 15.95 10.13 -0.47
N ILE A 226 15.11 10.35 0.53
CA ILE A 226 13.84 9.63 0.71
C ILE A 226 12.90 9.88 -0.48
N ASP A 227 12.76 11.14 -0.91
CA ASP A 227 11.97 11.49 -2.09
C ASP A 227 12.49 10.81 -3.36
N ALA A 228 13.81 10.71 -3.52
CA ALA A 228 14.41 10.02 -4.66
C ALA A 228 14.19 8.49 -4.60
N VAL A 229 14.19 7.87 -3.41
CA VAL A 229 13.83 6.45 -3.25
C VAL A 229 12.38 6.23 -3.68
N VAL A 230 11.44 7.05 -3.19
CA VAL A 230 10.02 6.98 -3.57
C VAL A 230 9.86 7.18 -5.08
N ALA A 231 10.52 8.19 -5.65
CA ALA A 231 10.44 8.51 -7.08
C ALA A 231 11.08 7.44 -7.99
N SER A 232 11.95 6.59 -7.45
CA SER A 232 12.60 5.51 -8.19
C SER A 232 11.71 4.28 -8.39
N LEU A 233 10.54 4.24 -7.74
CA LEU A 233 9.61 3.11 -7.86
C LEU A 233 9.13 2.95 -9.29
N ARG A 234 9.28 1.77 -9.83
CA ARG A 234 8.88 1.41 -11.19
C ARG A 234 8.39 -0.02 -11.27
N TYR A 235 7.65 -0.32 -12.32
CA TYR A 235 7.22 -1.66 -12.66
C TYR A 235 8.14 -2.22 -13.74
N ASP A 236 8.82 -3.32 -13.47
CA ASP A 236 9.67 -4.01 -14.43
C ASP A 236 8.93 -5.26 -14.94
N ILE A 237 8.40 -5.17 -16.17
CA ILE A 237 7.64 -6.24 -16.82
C ILE A 237 8.52 -7.27 -17.51
N SER A 238 9.84 -7.18 -17.34
CA SER A 238 10.82 -8.09 -17.98
C SER A 238 11.07 -9.38 -17.16
N VAL A 239 10.27 -9.65 -16.13
CA VAL A 239 10.40 -10.85 -15.29
C VAL A 239 9.48 -11.94 -15.78
#